data_383781f1b1da5246bdc2f5f47f0bd2b1
#
_entry.id   383781f1b1da5246bdc2f5f47f0bd2b1
#
_cell.length_a   1.000
_cell.length_b   1.000
_cell.length_c   1.000
_cell.angle_alpha   90.00
_cell.angle_beta   90.00
_cell.angle_gamma   90.00
#
_symmetry.space_group_name_H-M   'P 1'
#
loop_
_entity.id
_entity.type
_entity.pdbx_description
1 polymer ?
#
loop_
_entity_poly.entity_id
_entity_poly.type
_entity_poly.pdbx_seq_one_letter_code
_entity_poly.pdbx_strand_id
1 'polypeptide(L)'
;MKIPKLIYIFPLLVLPCYLHAQIPAQAKLLAPKGWDILMAATGDLNKDQLQDIAMIVEKQKVDIVTKDEGGEVIHDNPRKFLVFFKTAQGYQRVAENNSIPVAEQANSCLLDPLAEADKLKISKGILKVHFSYFMACGGWEWPRHSYTFRWQNKRFELIGFDYSSFHRASGEETSKSYNFLTHKRKEILGGNTFEESKTQIKWTSFKTPQTLTLNNINFDDCYTQFEY
;
A
#
# COMPACT_ATOMS: atom_id res chain seq x y z
N MET A 1 -19.85 -66.19 15.24
CA MET A 1 -20.39 -65.01 14.56
C MET A 1 -19.64 -63.81 15.06
N LYS A 2 -18.66 -63.28 14.28
CA LYS A 2 -17.80 -62.15 14.69
C LYS A 2 -18.42 -60.85 14.15
N ILE A 3 -18.73 -59.92 15.04
CA ILE A 3 -19.30 -58.59 14.70
C ILE A 3 -18.13 -57.67 14.31
N PRO A 4 -18.17 -57.02 13.15
CA PRO A 4 -17.09 -56.09 12.79
C PRO A 4 -17.22 -54.76 13.59
N LYS A 5 -16.09 -54.31 14.15
CA LYS A 5 -16.00 -53.02 14.80
C LYS A 5 -16.04 -51.89 13.72
N LEU A 6 -17.08 -51.10 13.78
CA LEU A 6 -17.23 -49.90 12.95
C LEU A 6 -16.32 -48.78 13.51
N ILE A 7 -15.30 -48.39 12.74
CA ILE A 7 -14.42 -47.28 13.08
C ILE A 7 -15.07 -46.01 12.53
N TYR A 8 -15.60 -45.17 13.42
CA TYR A 8 -16.06 -43.83 13.07
C TYR A 8 -14.86 -42.89 12.88
N ILE A 9 -14.60 -42.54 11.62
CA ILE A 9 -13.65 -41.47 11.29
C ILE A 9 -14.42 -40.16 11.38
N PHE A 10 -14.16 -39.39 12.43
CA PHE A 10 -14.66 -38.02 12.55
C PHE A 10 -13.85 -37.09 11.61
N PRO A 11 -14.49 -36.39 10.66
CA PRO A 11 -13.76 -35.42 9.84
C PRO A 11 -13.38 -34.23 10.73
N LEU A 12 -12.07 -33.98 10.86
CA LEU A 12 -11.55 -32.80 11.52
C LEU A 12 -11.90 -31.59 10.66
N LEU A 13 -12.91 -30.81 11.06
CA LEU A 13 -13.27 -29.55 10.44
C LEU A 13 -12.15 -28.54 10.71
N VAL A 14 -11.23 -28.35 9.76
CA VAL A 14 -10.26 -27.27 9.77
C VAL A 14 -11.00 -25.99 9.38
N LEU A 15 -11.44 -25.22 10.37
CA LEU A 15 -11.94 -23.86 10.13
C LEU A 15 -10.79 -22.97 9.63
N PRO A 16 -10.93 -22.31 8.47
CA PRO A 16 -9.95 -21.35 8.03
C PRO A 16 -9.92 -20.19 9.02
N CYS A 17 -8.83 -20.08 9.77
CA CYS A 17 -8.56 -18.95 10.63
C CYS A 17 -8.21 -17.76 9.71
N TYR A 18 -9.16 -16.87 9.44
CA TYR A 18 -8.86 -15.58 8.80
C TYR A 18 -8.01 -14.76 9.78
N LEU A 19 -6.69 -14.81 9.61
CA LEU A 19 -5.78 -13.90 10.29
C LEU A 19 -6.02 -12.49 9.74
N HIS A 20 -6.89 -11.75 10.38
CA HIS A 20 -6.85 -10.29 10.28
C HIS A 20 -5.50 -9.85 10.84
N ALA A 21 -4.74 -9.08 10.07
CA ALA A 21 -3.47 -8.52 10.53
C ALA A 21 -3.75 -7.68 11.78
N GLN A 22 -3.47 -8.25 12.97
CA GLN A 22 -3.68 -7.54 14.23
C GLN A 22 -2.67 -6.41 14.33
N ILE A 23 -3.15 -5.21 14.66
CA ILE A 23 -2.28 -4.06 14.94
C ILE A 23 -1.40 -4.42 16.13
N PRO A 24 -0.05 -4.40 15.98
CA PRO A 24 0.88 -4.73 17.06
C PRO A 24 0.67 -3.84 18.28
N ALA A 25 0.73 -4.40 19.46
CA ALA A 25 0.53 -3.64 20.70
C ALA A 25 1.48 -2.44 20.83
N GLN A 26 2.73 -2.61 20.40
CA GLN A 26 3.75 -1.56 20.39
C GLN A 26 3.37 -0.40 19.44
N ALA A 27 2.75 -0.67 18.29
CA ALA A 27 2.30 0.37 17.37
C ALA A 27 1.28 1.30 18.03
N LYS A 28 0.38 0.75 18.86
CA LYS A 28 -0.62 1.56 19.60
C LYS A 28 0.02 2.58 20.55
N LEU A 29 1.18 2.26 21.12
CA LEU A 29 1.92 3.18 22.02
C LEU A 29 2.66 4.27 21.27
N LEU A 30 2.91 4.08 19.96
CA LEU A 30 3.66 4.99 19.10
C LEU A 30 2.76 5.90 18.27
N ALA A 31 1.47 5.58 18.18
CA ALA A 31 0.51 6.39 17.47
C ALA A 31 0.41 7.78 18.12
N PRO A 32 0.43 8.87 17.34
CA PRO A 32 0.26 10.21 17.88
C PRO A 32 -1.11 10.36 18.56
N LYS A 33 -1.19 11.15 19.62
CA LYS A 33 -2.45 11.40 20.30
C LYS A 33 -3.49 12.00 19.35
N GLY A 34 -4.70 11.43 19.32
CA GLY A 34 -5.78 11.85 18.42
C GLY A 34 -5.64 11.32 16.99
N TRP A 35 -4.87 10.24 16.79
CA TRP A 35 -4.73 9.55 15.51
C TRP A 35 -5.06 8.07 15.68
N ASP A 36 -5.83 7.53 14.75
CA ASP A 36 -6.16 6.10 14.69
C ASP A 36 -5.20 5.38 13.76
N ILE A 37 -4.82 4.15 14.10
CA ILE A 37 -3.98 3.32 13.25
C ILE A 37 -4.87 2.62 12.23
N LEU A 38 -4.73 2.96 10.96
CA LEU A 38 -5.40 2.26 9.86
C LEU A 38 -4.74 0.91 9.59
N MET A 39 -3.41 0.89 9.56
CA MET A 39 -2.62 -0.34 9.37
C MET A 39 -1.22 -0.21 9.96
N ALA A 40 -0.64 -1.36 10.30
CA ALA A 40 0.74 -1.45 10.76
C ALA A 40 1.39 -2.76 10.31
N ALA A 41 2.70 -2.70 10.08
CA ALA A 41 3.54 -3.85 9.78
C ALA A 41 4.80 -3.82 10.64
N THR A 42 5.32 -5.00 10.98
CA THR A 42 6.57 -5.17 11.74
C THR A 42 7.58 -5.99 10.98
N GLY A 43 8.85 -5.69 11.16
CA GLY A 43 9.98 -6.43 10.59
C GLY A 43 11.26 -5.65 10.73
N ASP A 44 12.38 -6.29 10.44
CA ASP A 44 13.71 -5.68 10.49
C ASP A 44 13.99 -4.91 9.19
N LEU A 45 13.97 -3.59 9.24
CA LEU A 45 14.13 -2.70 8.08
C LEU A 45 15.59 -2.25 7.89
N ASN A 46 16.34 -2.12 8.99
CA ASN A 46 17.72 -1.64 8.99
C ASN A 46 18.76 -2.75 9.12
N LYS A 47 18.31 -4.02 9.27
CA LYS A 47 19.11 -5.25 9.38
C LYS A 47 19.91 -5.34 10.69
N ASP A 48 19.35 -4.82 11.78
CA ASP A 48 19.92 -4.94 13.13
C ASP A 48 19.31 -6.08 13.95
N GLN A 49 18.42 -6.89 13.34
CA GLN A 49 17.68 -8.01 13.94
C GLN A 49 16.64 -7.59 14.99
N LEU A 50 16.32 -6.30 15.10
CA LEU A 50 15.24 -5.81 15.93
C LEU A 50 13.97 -5.62 15.09
N GLN A 51 12.82 -5.65 15.75
CA GLN A 51 11.54 -5.47 15.07
C GLN A 51 11.16 -4.00 14.99
N ASP A 52 11.33 -3.41 13.82
CA ASP A 52 10.87 -2.08 13.46
C ASP A 52 9.37 -2.05 13.20
N ILE A 53 8.80 -0.87 13.15
CA ILE A 53 7.37 -0.65 12.91
C ILE A 53 7.19 0.37 11.81
N ALA A 54 6.37 0.03 10.82
CA ALA A 54 5.79 0.97 9.86
C ALA A 54 4.28 1.02 10.09
N MET A 55 3.69 2.22 10.09
CA MET A 55 2.25 2.38 10.26
C MET A 55 1.70 3.53 9.43
N ILE A 56 0.44 3.40 9.01
CA ILE A 56 -0.36 4.49 8.47
C ILE A 56 -1.41 4.83 9.51
N VAL A 57 -1.46 6.11 9.87
CA VAL A 57 -2.40 6.66 10.84
C VAL A 57 -3.27 7.73 10.20
N GLU A 58 -4.50 7.85 10.68
CA GLU A 58 -5.47 8.87 10.27
C GLU A 58 -5.87 9.71 11.47
N LYS A 59 -5.99 11.02 11.28
CA LYS A 59 -6.39 11.91 12.36
C LYS A 59 -7.86 11.67 12.72
N GLN A 60 -8.14 11.47 14.01
CA GLN A 60 -9.50 11.34 14.49
C GLN A 60 -10.27 12.62 14.20
N LYS A 61 -11.49 12.44 13.65
CA LYS A 61 -12.43 13.49 13.22
C LYS A 61 -11.94 14.91 13.50
N VAL A 62 -11.41 15.52 12.48
CA VAL A 62 -11.22 16.96 12.50
C VAL A 62 -12.42 17.50 11.74
N ASP A 63 -13.11 18.49 12.32
CA ASP A 63 -14.09 19.30 11.60
C ASP A 63 -13.34 20.20 10.58
N ILE A 64 -12.52 19.60 9.73
CA ILE A 64 -11.97 20.28 8.56
C ILE A 64 -13.09 20.23 7.54
N VAL A 65 -13.88 21.29 7.57
CA VAL A 65 -14.92 21.53 6.61
C VAL A 65 -14.27 22.23 5.42
N THR A 66 -13.87 21.45 4.43
CA THR A 66 -13.65 21.99 3.08
C THR A 66 -15.01 21.97 2.37
N LYS A 67 -15.35 23.05 1.70
CA LYS A 67 -16.53 23.08 0.81
C LYS A 67 -16.03 22.84 -0.60
N ASP A 68 -16.61 21.86 -1.28
CA ASP A 68 -16.40 21.68 -2.71
C ASP A 68 -17.04 22.83 -3.52
N GLU A 69 -16.89 22.80 -4.83
CA GLU A 69 -17.53 23.78 -5.73
C GLU A 69 -19.07 23.77 -5.66
N GLY A 70 -19.67 22.67 -5.18
CA GLY A 70 -21.11 22.53 -4.93
C GLY A 70 -21.55 23.00 -3.54
N GLY A 71 -20.62 23.37 -2.65
CA GLY A 71 -20.87 23.80 -1.28
C GLY A 71 -21.10 22.65 -0.30
N GLU A 72 -20.83 21.40 -0.69
CA GLU A 72 -20.87 20.24 0.19
C GLU A 72 -19.64 20.19 1.12
N VAL A 73 -19.89 19.70 2.33
CA VAL A 73 -18.85 19.60 3.37
C VAL A 73 -18.03 18.34 3.16
N ILE A 74 -16.76 18.52 2.82
CA ILE A 74 -15.79 17.44 2.70
C ILE A 74 -15.05 17.27 4.02
N HIS A 75 -15.06 16.06 4.56
CA HIS A 75 -14.26 15.70 5.73
C HIS A 75 -13.00 14.94 5.28
N ASP A 76 -11.94 15.68 5.01
CA ASP A 76 -10.63 15.09 4.73
C ASP A 76 -9.87 14.86 6.04
N ASN A 77 -9.83 13.62 6.49
CA ASN A 77 -9.01 13.27 7.63
C ASN A 77 -7.55 13.11 7.18
N PRO A 78 -6.62 13.98 7.61
CA PRO A 78 -5.21 13.86 7.24
C PRO A 78 -4.64 12.51 7.64
N ARG A 79 -3.79 11.94 6.78
CA ARG A 79 -3.09 10.69 7.00
C ARG A 79 -1.59 10.91 7.08
N LYS A 80 -0.92 10.03 7.84
CA LYS A 80 0.53 9.99 7.95
C LYS A 80 1.05 8.58 7.79
N PHE A 81 2.16 8.45 7.08
CA PHE A 81 2.96 7.26 7.06
C PHE A 81 4.16 7.44 7.98
N LEU A 82 4.26 6.64 9.02
CA LEU A 82 5.29 6.73 10.05
C LEU A 82 6.13 5.46 10.08
N VAL A 83 7.45 5.61 10.20
CA VAL A 83 8.37 4.48 10.37
C VAL A 83 9.23 4.70 11.61
N PHE A 84 9.34 3.66 12.43
CA PHE A 84 10.09 3.66 13.68
C PHE A 84 11.08 2.50 13.69
N PHE A 85 12.31 2.79 14.04
CA PHE A 85 13.30 1.77 14.37
C PHE A 85 13.25 1.42 15.85
N LYS A 86 13.34 0.14 16.14
CA LYS A 86 13.56 -0.36 17.50
C LYS A 86 15.01 -0.14 17.88
N THR A 87 15.26 0.41 19.08
CA THR A 87 16.58 0.62 19.65
C THR A 87 16.62 0.06 21.08
N ALA A 88 17.79 0.03 21.70
CA ALA A 88 17.91 -0.37 23.10
C ALA A 88 17.12 0.55 24.07
N GLN A 89 16.91 1.83 23.69
CA GLN A 89 16.20 2.82 24.48
C GLN A 89 14.70 2.91 24.16
N GLY A 90 14.21 2.15 23.17
CA GLY A 90 12.81 2.19 22.75
C GLY A 90 12.67 2.31 21.23
N TYR A 91 11.67 3.04 20.76
CA TYR A 91 11.45 3.28 19.34
C TYR A 91 11.81 4.71 18.96
N GLN A 92 12.52 4.87 17.85
CA GLN A 92 12.88 6.17 17.26
C GLN A 92 12.19 6.33 15.91
N ARG A 93 11.45 7.44 15.71
CA ARG A 93 10.88 7.76 14.40
C ARG A 93 12.00 8.15 13.43
N VAL A 94 12.05 7.49 12.27
CA VAL A 94 13.09 7.66 11.25
C VAL A 94 12.55 8.13 9.90
N ALA A 95 11.24 8.03 9.67
CA ALA A 95 10.59 8.58 8.49
C ALA A 95 9.15 8.99 8.77
N GLU A 96 8.69 10.02 8.04
CA GLU A 96 7.31 10.51 8.03
C GLU A 96 6.95 11.01 6.63
N ASN A 97 5.74 10.70 6.17
CA ASN A 97 5.13 11.26 4.96
C ASN A 97 3.67 11.61 5.24
N ASN A 98 3.21 12.75 4.73
CA ASN A 98 1.88 13.30 4.97
C ASN A 98 1.00 13.33 3.70
N SER A 99 1.49 12.81 2.56
CA SER A 99 0.76 12.77 1.29
C SER A 99 0.08 11.41 1.04
N ILE A 100 -0.46 10.79 2.09
CA ILE A 100 -1.18 9.52 1.94
C ILE A 100 -2.57 9.79 1.38
N PRO A 101 -2.95 9.14 0.25
CA PRO A 101 -4.25 9.35 -0.36
C PRO A 101 -5.41 9.06 0.60
N VAL A 102 -6.41 9.90 0.55
CA VAL A 102 -7.68 9.76 1.29
C VAL A 102 -8.82 9.45 0.32
N ALA A 103 -9.91 8.88 0.83
CA ALA A 103 -11.14 8.77 0.07
C ALA A 103 -11.77 10.16 -0.11
N GLU A 104 -12.26 10.47 -1.31
CA GLU A 104 -13.09 11.67 -1.51
C GLU A 104 -14.46 11.44 -0.88
N GLN A 105 -14.66 11.96 0.31
CA GLN A 105 -15.92 11.75 1.04
C GLN A 105 -17.10 12.54 0.43
N ALA A 106 -16.83 13.64 -0.24
CA ALA A 106 -17.89 14.51 -0.81
C ALA A 106 -18.68 13.83 -1.94
N ASN A 107 -18.03 13.03 -2.75
CA ASN A 107 -18.68 12.41 -3.91
C ASN A 107 -18.85 10.89 -3.81
N SER A 108 -18.34 10.24 -2.78
CA SER A 108 -18.31 8.76 -2.62
C SER A 108 -17.77 8.02 -3.86
N CYS A 109 -17.14 8.74 -4.79
CA CYS A 109 -16.70 8.18 -6.07
C CYS A 109 -15.39 7.44 -5.95
N LEU A 110 -14.40 8.00 -5.25
CA LEU A 110 -13.15 7.32 -4.95
C LEU A 110 -13.30 6.53 -3.65
N LEU A 111 -13.31 5.22 -3.73
CA LEU A 111 -13.22 4.38 -2.54
C LEU A 111 -11.85 4.57 -1.89
N ASP A 112 -11.78 4.36 -0.57
CA ASP A 112 -10.54 4.50 0.17
C ASP A 112 -9.42 3.68 -0.47
N PRO A 113 -8.32 4.30 -0.94
CA PRO A 113 -7.21 3.58 -1.57
C PRO A 113 -6.53 2.54 -0.69
N LEU A 114 -6.78 2.60 0.62
CA LEU A 114 -6.26 1.67 1.63
C LEU A 114 -7.30 0.65 2.14
N ALA A 115 -8.53 0.63 1.61
CA ALA A 115 -9.62 -0.20 2.14
C ALA A 115 -9.36 -1.71 2.12
N GLU A 116 -8.50 -2.21 1.21
CA GLU A 116 -8.17 -3.63 1.14
C GLU A 116 -7.10 -4.01 2.17
N ALA A 117 -7.14 -5.25 2.65
CA ALA A 117 -6.12 -5.80 3.55
C ALA A 117 -4.74 -5.87 2.89
N ASP A 118 -3.70 -6.01 3.72
CA ASP A 118 -2.32 -6.26 3.26
C ASP A 118 -1.66 -5.15 2.42
N LYS A 119 -2.14 -3.92 2.55
CA LYS A 119 -1.59 -2.76 1.81
C LYS A 119 -0.22 -2.30 2.30
N LEU A 120 0.17 -2.66 3.52
CA LEU A 120 1.45 -2.31 4.12
C LEU A 120 2.19 -3.58 4.57
N LYS A 121 3.41 -3.79 4.08
CA LYS A 121 4.22 -4.99 4.38
C LYS A 121 5.68 -4.65 4.63
N ILE A 122 6.28 -5.37 5.59
CA ILE A 122 7.74 -5.42 5.79
C ILE A 122 8.21 -6.86 5.56
N SER A 123 9.18 -7.06 4.69
CA SER A 123 9.78 -8.36 4.44
C SER A 123 11.23 -8.21 3.97
N LYS A 124 12.17 -8.93 4.59
CA LYS A 124 13.60 -8.98 4.19
C LYS A 124 14.25 -7.59 4.06
N GLY A 125 13.95 -6.67 4.97
CA GLY A 125 14.47 -5.29 4.95
C GLY A 125 13.82 -4.38 3.90
N ILE A 126 12.70 -4.81 3.32
CA ILE A 126 11.94 -4.05 2.31
C ILE A 126 10.61 -3.63 2.91
N LEU A 127 10.29 -2.35 2.75
CA LEU A 127 9.00 -1.75 3.08
C LEU A 127 8.19 -1.58 1.79
N LYS A 128 6.97 -2.15 1.75
CA LYS A 128 6.05 -1.99 0.62
C LYS A 128 4.74 -1.38 1.08
N VAL A 129 4.21 -0.45 0.28
CA VAL A 129 2.87 0.10 0.44
C VAL A 129 2.13 0.04 -0.89
N HIS A 130 0.83 -0.28 -0.83
CA HIS A 130 -0.04 -0.42 -2.00
C HIS A 130 -1.25 0.49 -1.86
N PHE A 131 -1.65 1.12 -2.96
CA PHE A 131 -2.89 1.89 -3.09
C PHE A 131 -3.71 1.34 -4.25
N SER A 132 -5.04 1.38 -4.11
CA SER A 132 -5.99 0.91 -5.13
C SER A 132 -7.02 2.01 -5.36
N TYR A 133 -7.10 2.54 -6.57
CA TYR A 133 -7.94 3.70 -6.89
C TYR A 133 -9.18 3.25 -7.66
N PHE A 134 -10.24 2.88 -6.92
CA PHE A 134 -11.49 2.47 -7.52
C PHE A 134 -12.47 3.65 -7.54
N MET A 135 -12.81 4.13 -8.76
CA MET A 135 -13.80 5.18 -8.98
C MET A 135 -15.18 4.55 -9.19
N ALA A 136 -16.07 4.68 -8.20
CA ALA A 136 -17.42 4.12 -8.26
C ALA A 136 -18.34 4.86 -9.23
N CYS A 137 -18.13 6.17 -9.47
CA CYS A 137 -18.99 7.05 -10.25
C CYS A 137 -18.52 7.22 -11.70
N GLY A 138 -18.27 6.13 -12.43
CA GLY A 138 -18.02 6.18 -13.89
C GLY A 138 -16.57 6.11 -14.34
N GLY A 139 -15.60 5.89 -13.45
CA GLY A 139 -14.25 5.54 -13.84
C GLY A 139 -14.20 4.13 -14.44
N TRP A 140 -13.66 3.98 -15.65
CA TRP A 140 -13.51 2.67 -16.29
C TRP A 140 -12.21 1.97 -15.90
N GLU A 141 -11.18 2.74 -15.58
CA GLU A 141 -9.89 2.27 -15.13
C GLU A 141 -9.87 1.98 -13.62
N TRP A 142 -9.17 0.93 -13.23
CA TRP A 142 -8.89 0.60 -11.85
C TRP A 142 -7.38 0.57 -11.57
N PRO A 143 -6.76 1.73 -11.37
CA PRO A 143 -5.34 1.82 -11.09
C PRO A 143 -4.94 1.24 -9.74
N ARG A 144 -3.78 0.60 -9.70
CA ARG A 144 -3.12 0.11 -8.50
C ARG A 144 -1.67 0.54 -8.51
N HIS A 145 -1.20 1.09 -7.42
CA HIS A 145 0.16 1.58 -7.22
C HIS A 145 0.84 0.82 -6.11
N SER A 146 2.08 0.43 -6.32
CA SER A 146 2.88 -0.33 -5.38
C SER A 146 4.25 0.29 -5.25
N TYR A 147 4.55 0.81 -4.08
CA TYR A 147 5.82 1.47 -3.80
C TYR A 147 6.70 0.56 -2.95
N THR A 148 7.96 0.41 -3.35
CA THR A 148 8.95 -0.43 -2.69
C THR A 148 10.10 0.42 -2.19
N PHE A 149 10.28 0.49 -0.87
CA PHE A 149 11.35 1.26 -0.23
C PHE A 149 12.35 0.34 0.45
N ARG A 150 13.61 0.81 0.50
CA ARG A 150 14.70 0.17 1.24
C ARG A 150 15.47 1.21 2.04
N TRP A 151 15.82 0.87 3.28
CA TRP A 151 16.71 1.69 4.09
C TRP A 151 18.13 1.59 3.57
N GLN A 152 18.64 2.69 3.05
CA GLN A 152 20.00 2.88 2.59
C GLN A 152 20.36 4.36 2.64
N ASN A 153 21.64 4.70 2.75
CA ASN A 153 22.09 6.09 2.81
C ASN A 153 21.36 6.92 3.90
N LYS A 154 21.03 6.29 5.04
CA LYS A 154 20.31 6.89 6.18
C LYS A 154 18.90 7.43 5.85
N ARG A 155 18.24 6.86 4.85
CA ARG A 155 16.87 7.21 4.44
C ARG A 155 16.18 6.02 3.76
N PHE A 156 14.85 6.05 3.68
CA PHE A 156 14.08 5.08 2.91
C PHE A 156 14.03 5.52 1.45
N GLU A 157 14.90 4.99 0.61
CA GLU A 157 14.90 5.27 -0.83
C GLU A 157 13.88 4.41 -1.56
N LEU A 158 13.16 5.02 -2.50
CA LEU A 158 12.30 4.32 -3.44
C LEU A 158 13.17 3.52 -4.40
N ILE A 159 13.08 2.18 -4.35
CA ILE A 159 13.85 1.28 -5.22
C ILE A 159 12.99 0.62 -6.30
N GLY A 160 11.68 0.65 -6.17
CA GLY A 160 10.74 0.11 -7.13
C GLY A 160 9.37 0.75 -7.04
N PHE A 161 8.73 0.90 -8.20
CA PHE A 161 7.34 1.32 -8.33
C PHE A 161 6.66 0.44 -9.38
N ASP A 162 5.53 -0.15 -9.01
CA ASP A 162 4.71 -0.92 -9.93
C ASP A 162 3.35 -0.24 -10.08
N TYR A 163 2.96 -0.02 -11.32
CA TYR A 163 1.64 0.43 -11.75
C TYR A 163 0.94 -0.71 -12.46
N SER A 164 -0.30 -0.95 -12.15
CA SER A 164 -1.18 -1.79 -12.95
C SER A 164 -2.58 -1.20 -13.00
N SER A 165 -3.26 -1.36 -14.11
CA SER A 165 -4.66 -0.99 -14.27
C SER A 165 -5.32 -2.00 -15.19
N PHE A 166 -6.62 -2.18 -15.05
CA PHE A 166 -7.43 -2.81 -16.07
C PHE A 166 -8.70 -1.99 -16.32
N HIS A 167 -9.14 -2.02 -17.59
CA HIS A 167 -10.36 -1.34 -18.01
C HIS A 167 -11.57 -2.25 -17.75
N ARG A 168 -12.48 -1.82 -16.89
CA ARG A 168 -13.59 -2.66 -16.37
C ARG A 168 -14.58 -3.14 -17.45
N ALA A 169 -14.71 -2.42 -18.55
CA ALA A 169 -15.62 -2.80 -19.65
C ALA A 169 -14.95 -3.68 -20.71
N SER A 170 -13.70 -3.39 -21.08
CA SER A 170 -12.98 -4.11 -22.15
C SER A 170 -12.05 -5.22 -21.62
N GLY A 171 -11.71 -5.19 -20.33
CA GLY A 171 -10.73 -6.10 -19.73
C GLY A 171 -9.28 -5.78 -20.09
N GLU A 172 -9.02 -4.73 -20.88
CA GLU A 172 -7.65 -4.32 -21.23
C GLU A 172 -6.80 -4.05 -19.99
N GLU A 173 -5.59 -4.61 -19.99
CA GLU A 173 -4.64 -4.49 -18.89
C GLU A 173 -3.45 -3.63 -19.29
N THR A 174 -3.02 -2.77 -18.38
CA THR A 174 -1.77 -2.03 -18.47
C THR A 174 -0.91 -2.35 -17.24
N SER A 175 0.37 -2.62 -17.46
CA SER A 175 1.33 -2.84 -16.36
C SER A 175 2.66 -2.17 -16.67
N LYS A 176 3.16 -1.39 -15.69
CA LYS A 176 4.48 -0.75 -15.75
C LYS A 176 5.22 -1.03 -14.45
N SER A 177 6.49 -1.41 -14.55
CA SER A 177 7.36 -1.66 -13.40
C SER A 177 8.67 -0.88 -13.55
N TYR A 178 8.94 -0.03 -12.57
CA TYR A 178 10.11 0.85 -12.53
C TYR A 178 11.11 0.33 -11.50
N ASN A 179 12.34 0.10 -11.92
CA ASN A 179 13.46 -0.24 -11.05
C ASN A 179 14.40 0.96 -10.96
N PHE A 180 14.37 1.67 -9.83
CA PHE A 180 15.17 2.89 -9.60
C PHE A 180 16.66 2.61 -9.38
N LEU A 181 17.04 1.37 -9.06
CA LEU A 181 18.44 0.99 -8.90
C LEU A 181 19.14 0.80 -10.27
N THR A 182 18.39 0.34 -11.25
CA THR A 182 18.91 0.08 -12.62
C THR A 182 18.44 1.11 -13.64
N HIS A 183 17.54 2.02 -13.25
CA HIS A 183 16.88 2.98 -14.14
C HIS A 183 16.21 2.31 -15.35
N LYS A 184 15.61 1.13 -15.16
CA LYS A 184 14.90 0.38 -16.17
C LYS A 184 13.41 0.33 -15.88
N ARG A 185 12.60 0.57 -16.91
CA ARG A 185 11.15 0.41 -16.90
C ARG A 185 10.77 -0.77 -17.79
N LYS A 186 9.98 -1.68 -17.24
CA LYS A 186 9.30 -2.74 -17.97
C LYS A 186 7.84 -2.33 -18.16
N GLU A 187 7.35 -2.45 -19.37
CA GLU A 187 5.96 -2.23 -19.76
C GLU A 187 5.40 -3.52 -20.37
N ILE A 188 4.22 -3.95 -19.91
CA ILE A 188 3.49 -5.08 -20.49
C ILE A 188 2.25 -4.50 -21.15
N LEU A 189 2.13 -4.74 -22.47
CA LEU A 189 1.06 -4.24 -23.32
C LEU A 189 0.24 -5.40 -23.86
N GLY A 190 -1.04 -5.17 -24.14
CA GLY A 190 -1.93 -6.13 -24.82
C GLY A 190 -2.50 -7.23 -23.90
N GLY A 191 -2.35 -7.12 -22.57
CA GLY A 191 -3.03 -8.00 -21.62
C GLY A 191 -4.54 -7.76 -21.60
N ASN A 192 -5.31 -8.82 -21.33
CA ASN A 192 -6.75 -8.72 -21.12
C ASN A 192 -7.21 -9.70 -20.06
N THR A 193 -8.03 -9.22 -19.10
CA THR A 193 -8.55 -10.02 -17.98
C THR A 193 -9.70 -10.95 -18.41
N PHE A 194 -10.42 -10.62 -19.50
CA PHE A 194 -11.62 -11.33 -19.91
C PHE A 194 -11.37 -12.37 -21.00
N GLU A 195 -10.27 -12.24 -21.74
CA GLU A 195 -9.94 -13.12 -22.85
C GLU A 195 -8.44 -13.41 -22.95
N GLU A 196 -8.08 -14.51 -23.59
CA GLU A 196 -6.70 -14.80 -23.90
C GLU A 196 -6.16 -13.76 -24.89
N SER A 197 -5.08 -13.10 -24.53
CA SER A 197 -4.45 -12.07 -25.33
C SER A 197 -2.93 -12.26 -25.40
N LYS A 198 -2.31 -11.81 -26.48
CA LYS A 198 -0.86 -11.82 -26.63
C LYS A 198 -0.27 -10.55 -26.00
N THR A 199 0.54 -10.74 -24.98
CA THR A 199 1.26 -9.63 -24.35
C THR A 199 2.58 -9.34 -25.07
N GLN A 200 2.96 -8.06 -25.10
CA GLN A 200 4.27 -7.60 -25.53
C GLN A 200 4.99 -6.97 -24.35
N ILE A 201 6.28 -7.26 -24.20
CA ILE A 201 7.13 -6.67 -23.18
C ILE A 201 8.06 -5.64 -23.83
N LYS A 202 7.96 -4.41 -23.35
CA LYS A 202 8.83 -3.31 -23.76
C LYS A 202 9.71 -2.89 -22.58
N TRP A 203 11.01 -2.74 -22.84
CA TRP A 203 11.97 -2.22 -21.87
C TRP A 203 12.47 -0.85 -22.34
N THR A 204 12.49 0.10 -21.42
CA THR A 204 13.03 1.44 -21.63
C THR A 204 13.91 1.84 -20.46
N SER A 205 14.79 2.81 -20.67
CA SER A 205 15.50 3.49 -19.59
C SER A 205 14.76 4.76 -19.24
N PHE A 206 14.81 5.15 -17.97
CA PHE A 206 14.24 6.40 -17.49
C PHE A 206 15.24 7.14 -16.58
N LYS A 207 14.99 8.41 -16.36
CA LYS A 207 15.77 9.26 -15.45
C LYS A 207 14.84 9.82 -14.38
N THR A 208 15.36 10.06 -13.20
CA THR A 208 14.66 10.79 -12.15
C THR A 208 15.41 12.08 -11.88
N PRO A 209 14.71 13.21 -11.69
CA PRO A 209 15.37 14.50 -11.39
C PRO A 209 16.08 14.48 -10.04
N GLN A 210 15.60 13.65 -9.12
CA GLN A 210 16.15 13.50 -7.77
C GLN A 210 15.92 12.09 -7.23
N THR A 211 16.63 11.72 -6.16
CA THR A 211 16.35 10.50 -5.43
C THR A 211 15.03 10.64 -4.66
N LEU A 212 14.06 9.79 -5.00
CA LEU A 212 12.80 9.71 -4.29
C LEU A 212 12.97 8.90 -3.01
N THR A 213 12.41 9.41 -1.93
CA THR A 213 12.43 8.81 -0.60
C THR A 213 11.04 8.79 0.00
N LEU A 214 10.83 7.99 1.04
CA LEU A 214 9.54 8.00 1.76
C LEU A 214 9.17 9.41 2.26
N ASN A 215 10.15 10.23 2.62
CA ASN A 215 9.91 11.57 3.17
C ASN A 215 9.56 12.63 2.11
N ASN A 216 9.97 12.44 0.84
CA ASN A 216 9.79 13.46 -0.20
C ASN A 216 8.89 13.03 -1.37
N ILE A 217 8.49 11.77 -1.42
CA ILE A 217 7.53 11.32 -2.45
C ILE A 217 6.15 11.91 -2.16
N ASN A 218 5.45 12.32 -3.21
CA ASN A 218 4.04 12.65 -3.15
C ASN A 218 3.23 11.45 -3.65
N PHE A 219 2.48 10.77 -2.78
CA PHE A 219 1.67 9.62 -3.15
C PHE A 219 0.39 10.01 -3.92
N ASP A 220 -0.08 11.27 -3.79
CA ASP A 220 -1.24 11.76 -4.53
C ASP A 220 -0.91 12.07 -6.00
N ASP A 221 0.36 12.42 -6.28
CA ASP A 221 0.83 12.76 -7.61
C ASP A 221 2.00 11.86 -8.02
N CYS A 222 1.70 10.59 -8.33
CA CYS A 222 2.74 9.62 -8.61
C CYS A 222 3.30 9.69 -10.04
N TYR A 223 2.55 10.22 -11.02
CA TYR A 223 2.98 10.19 -12.42
C TYR A 223 3.96 11.29 -12.77
N THR A 224 3.77 12.51 -12.24
CA THR A 224 4.64 13.64 -12.59
C THR A 224 6.04 13.54 -11.99
N GLN A 225 6.25 12.66 -11.00
CA GLN A 225 7.53 12.54 -10.31
C GLN A 225 8.58 11.71 -11.06
N PHE A 226 8.19 10.85 -12.01
CA PHE A 226 9.11 9.94 -12.71
C PHE A 226 8.72 9.60 -14.15
N GLU A 227 7.70 10.19 -14.74
CA GLU A 227 7.43 10.13 -16.18
C GLU A 227 7.99 11.40 -16.87
N TYR A 228 9.24 11.35 -17.29
CA TYR A 228 9.88 12.29 -18.22
C TYR A 228 10.50 11.53 -19.38
#